data_d9a4286fffcc2e874b445fab634a624e
#
_entry.id   d9a4286fffcc2e874b445fab634a624e
#
_cell.length_a   1.000
_cell.length_b   1.000
_cell.length_c   1.000
_cell.angle_alpha   90.00
_cell.angle_beta   90.00
_cell.angle_gamma   90.00
#
_symmetry.space_group_name_H-M   'P 1'
#
loop_
_entity.id
_entity.type
_entity.pdbx_description
1 polymer ?
#
loop_
_entity_poly.entity_id
_entity_poly.type
_entity_poly.pdbx_seq_one_letter_code
_entity_poly.pdbx_strand_id
1 'polypeptide(L)'
;MEKIALLPGGFKPPHAGHYNMAKWLAANTDADTVVVKVGSKEREGITRDQSLAMWDIYRSTDSDPLAKKLTILPSNSPSPVRDVYDFIELEAPEGSMVYLALGEKDADDKRYASIPKFAEPRGIQFKTVIVPPQSGGVSGTQMRGFIKEGEKDQFLKYLPEHL
;
A
#
# COMPACT_ATOMS: atom_id res chain seq x y z
N MET A 1 -5.34 -6.43 -21.49
CA MET A 1 -4.73 -6.91 -20.22
C MET A 1 -4.83 -5.81 -19.18
N GLU A 2 -5.48 -6.09 -18.08
CA GLU A 2 -5.51 -5.17 -16.94
C GLU A 2 -4.17 -5.23 -16.20
N LYS A 3 -3.64 -4.08 -15.82
CA LYS A 3 -2.37 -3.97 -15.11
C LYS A 3 -2.61 -3.32 -13.76
N ILE A 4 -2.23 -4.00 -12.70
CA ILE A 4 -2.49 -3.60 -11.32
C ILE A 4 -1.18 -3.52 -10.56
N ALA A 5 -0.92 -2.40 -9.88
CA ALA A 5 0.15 -2.32 -8.90
C ALA A 5 -0.45 -2.55 -7.52
N LEU A 6 0.09 -3.48 -6.76
CA LEU A 6 -0.41 -3.87 -5.44
C LEU A 6 0.52 -3.34 -4.35
N LEU A 7 -0.03 -2.57 -3.43
CA LEU A 7 0.67 -2.02 -2.28
C LEU A 7 -0.02 -2.48 -0.99
N PRO A 8 0.41 -3.61 -0.43
CA PRO A 8 -0.15 -4.10 0.84
C PRO A 8 0.60 -3.52 2.04
N GLY A 9 -0.09 -3.35 3.14
CA GLY A 9 0.54 -2.92 4.38
C GLY A 9 -0.44 -2.77 5.53
N GLY A 10 0.11 -2.57 6.72
CA GLY A 10 -0.70 -2.31 7.90
C GLY A 10 -1.23 -0.88 7.94
N PHE A 11 -0.35 0.09 7.68
CA PHE A 11 -0.68 1.51 7.62
C PHE A 11 -1.39 2.01 8.89
N LYS A 12 -0.74 1.85 10.03
CA LYS A 12 -1.33 2.22 11.33
C LYS A 12 -0.54 3.30 12.06
N PRO A 13 -0.69 4.59 11.68
CA PRO A 13 -1.52 5.12 10.59
C PRO A 13 -0.75 5.23 9.28
N PRO A 14 -1.42 5.45 8.16
CA PRO A 14 -0.74 5.79 6.91
C PRO A 14 -0.15 7.21 7.02
N HIS A 15 0.99 7.44 6.38
CA HIS A 15 1.68 8.73 6.40
C HIS A 15 2.14 9.14 5.00
N ALA A 16 2.81 10.30 4.91
CA ALA A 16 3.27 10.84 3.63
C ALA A 16 4.14 9.86 2.83
N GLY A 17 5.03 9.13 3.50
CA GLY A 17 5.86 8.14 2.82
C GLY A 17 5.04 7.06 2.13
N HIS A 18 4.01 6.54 2.78
CA HIS A 18 3.10 5.55 2.19
C HIS A 18 2.32 6.14 1.01
N TYR A 19 1.79 7.33 1.19
CA TYR A 19 1.02 7.99 0.13
C TYR A 19 1.91 8.27 -1.08
N ASN A 20 3.13 8.72 -0.85
CA ASN A 20 4.09 8.99 -1.91
C ASN A 20 4.50 7.70 -2.65
N MET A 21 4.60 6.56 -1.95
CA MET A 21 4.82 5.26 -2.60
C MET A 21 3.69 4.92 -3.57
N ALA A 22 2.45 5.11 -3.15
CA ALA A 22 1.29 4.83 -4.00
C ALA A 22 1.30 5.72 -5.25
N LYS A 23 1.60 7.00 -5.10
CA LYS A 23 1.70 7.94 -6.22
C LYS A 23 2.89 7.62 -7.13
N TRP A 24 4.00 7.20 -6.56
CA TRP A 24 5.17 6.77 -7.34
C TRP A 24 4.81 5.60 -8.25
N LEU A 25 4.07 4.62 -7.73
CA LEU A 25 3.60 3.49 -8.53
C LEU A 25 2.69 3.95 -9.66
N ALA A 26 1.79 4.88 -9.40
CA ALA A 26 0.90 5.42 -10.42
C ALA A 26 1.67 6.16 -11.53
N ALA A 27 2.77 6.83 -11.18
CA ALA A 27 3.57 7.62 -12.10
C ALA A 27 4.63 6.82 -12.85
N ASN A 28 5.19 5.78 -12.23
CA ASN A 28 6.39 5.10 -12.72
C ASN A 28 6.16 3.66 -13.19
N THR A 29 4.94 3.18 -13.15
CA THR A 29 4.55 1.91 -13.76
C THR A 29 3.48 2.15 -14.80
N ASP A 30 3.23 1.16 -15.65
CA ASP A 30 2.12 1.21 -16.61
C ASP A 30 0.82 0.65 -16.04
N ALA A 31 0.72 0.57 -14.70
CA ALA A 31 -0.49 0.08 -14.06
C ALA A 31 -1.68 0.98 -14.32
N ASP A 32 -2.82 0.36 -14.61
CA ASP A 32 -4.08 1.07 -14.78
C ASP A 32 -4.64 1.52 -13.43
N THR A 33 -4.37 0.73 -12.40
CA THR A 33 -4.84 0.95 -11.03
C THR A 33 -3.75 0.59 -10.04
N VAL A 34 -3.61 1.39 -8.98
CA VAL A 34 -2.80 1.06 -7.81
C VAL A 34 -3.75 0.65 -6.70
N VAL A 35 -3.69 -0.62 -6.30
CA VAL A 35 -4.53 -1.16 -5.24
C VAL A 35 -3.75 -1.13 -3.93
N VAL A 36 -4.24 -0.34 -2.98
CA VAL A 36 -3.69 -0.28 -1.62
C VAL A 36 -4.53 -1.20 -0.75
N LYS A 37 -3.91 -2.23 -0.17
CA LYS A 37 -4.60 -3.19 0.70
C LYS A 37 -4.23 -2.89 2.15
N VAL A 38 -5.22 -2.52 2.95
CA VAL A 38 -5.03 -2.13 4.34
C VAL A 38 -5.30 -3.30 5.27
N GLY A 39 -4.28 -3.74 6.00
CA GLY A 39 -4.34 -4.90 6.88
C GLY A 39 -5.33 -4.76 8.02
N SER A 40 -5.82 -5.91 8.50
CA SER A 40 -6.88 -5.95 9.53
C SER A 40 -6.38 -5.73 10.95
N LYS A 41 -5.07 -5.83 11.20
CA LYS A 41 -4.53 -5.77 12.56
C LYS A 41 -4.57 -4.37 13.14
N GLU A 42 -5.24 -4.22 14.28
CA GLU A 42 -5.18 -2.99 15.07
C GLU A 42 -3.79 -2.82 15.69
N ARG A 43 -3.30 -1.57 15.74
CA ARG A 43 -2.03 -1.22 16.38
C ARG A 43 -2.24 -0.04 17.30
N GLU A 44 -2.10 -0.28 18.61
CA GLU A 44 -2.15 0.77 19.62
C GLU A 44 -3.38 1.69 19.48
N GLY A 45 -4.54 1.10 19.27
CA GLY A 45 -5.81 1.81 19.14
C GLY A 45 -6.15 2.28 17.74
N ILE A 46 -5.24 2.13 16.76
CA ILE A 46 -5.52 2.50 15.38
C ILE A 46 -6.08 1.28 14.64
N THR A 47 -7.32 1.41 14.18
CA THR A 47 -8.04 0.32 13.51
C THR A 47 -7.85 0.38 12.00
N ARG A 48 -8.21 -0.72 11.33
CA ARG A 48 -8.26 -0.76 9.86
C ARG A 48 -9.20 0.33 9.31
N ASP A 49 -10.37 0.49 9.92
CA ASP A 49 -11.34 1.48 9.43
C ASP A 49 -10.82 2.91 9.53
N GLN A 50 -10.09 3.23 10.60
CA GLN A 50 -9.43 4.53 10.72
C GLN A 50 -8.36 4.73 9.64
N SER A 51 -7.57 3.70 9.37
CA SER A 51 -6.58 3.76 8.29
C SER A 51 -7.22 3.95 6.92
N LEU A 52 -8.32 3.23 6.65
CA LEU A 52 -9.07 3.39 5.40
C LEU A 52 -9.60 4.81 5.26
N ALA A 53 -10.14 5.38 6.32
CA ALA A 53 -10.65 6.75 6.32
C ALA A 53 -9.54 7.76 6.02
N MET A 54 -8.36 7.57 6.61
CA MET A 54 -7.20 8.45 6.36
C MET A 54 -6.74 8.35 4.90
N TRP A 55 -6.60 7.13 4.36
CA TRP A 55 -6.25 6.93 2.96
C TRP A 55 -7.26 7.62 2.03
N ASP A 56 -8.56 7.51 2.35
CA ASP A 56 -9.60 8.14 1.54
C ASP A 56 -9.49 9.66 1.56
N ILE A 57 -9.21 10.25 2.72
CA ILE A 57 -8.96 11.68 2.83
C ILE A 57 -7.75 12.09 1.97
N TYR A 58 -6.65 11.35 2.07
CA TYR A 58 -5.44 11.65 1.30
C TYR A 58 -5.72 11.65 -0.20
N ARG A 59 -6.41 10.63 -0.66
CA ARG A 59 -6.73 10.46 -2.08
C ARG A 59 -7.75 11.48 -2.58
N SER A 60 -8.84 11.67 -1.85
CA SER A 60 -9.97 12.49 -2.30
C SER A 60 -9.68 13.98 -2.28
N THR A 61 -8.74 14.43 -1.45
CA THR A 61 -8.36 15.84 -1.35
C THR A 61 -7.18 16.23 -2.25
N ASP A 62 -6.57 15.26 -2.92
CA ASP A 62 -5.45 15.49 -3.82
C ASP A 62 -5.97 15.83 -5.22
N SER A 63 -5.62 17.02 -5.73
CA SER A 63 -6.01 17.46 -7.07
C SER A 63 -5.18 16.83 -8.19
N ASP A 64 -4.10 16.12 -7.85
CA ASP A 64 -3.26 15.44 -8.83
C ASP A 64 -4.06 14.32 -9.51
N PRO A 65 -4.12 14.31 -10.87
CA PRO A 65 -4.81 13.23 -11.59
C PRO A 65 -4.34 11.82 -11.25
N LEU A 66 -3.08 11.65 -10.84
CA LEU A 66 -2.54 10.34 -10.43
C LEU A 66 -3.28 9.74 -9.23
N ALA A 67 -3.84 10.59 -8.36
CA ALA A 67 -4.59 10.11 -7.20
C ALA A 67 -5.83 9.31 -7.61
N LYS A 68 -6.37 9.55 -8.80
CA LYS A 68 -7.53 8.81 -9.31
C LYS A 68 -7.22 7.37 -9.66
N LYS A 69 -5.96 7.03 -9.83
CA LYS A 69 -5.53 5.63 -10.06
C LYS A 69 -5.50 4.80 -8.78
N LEU A 70 -5.58 5.44 -7.61
CA LEU A 70 -5.51 4.75 -6.33
C LEU A 70 -6.87 4.18 -5.95
N THR A 71 -6.90 2.90 -5.61
CA THR A 71 -8.07 2.21 -5.06
C THR A 71 -7.67 1.67 -3.70
N ILE A 72 -8.40 2.07 -2.66
CA ILE A 72 -8.09 1.69 -1.29
C ILE A 72 -9.06 0.60 -0.87
N LEU A 73 -8.54 -0.58 -0.53
CA LEU A 73 -9.36 -1.74 -0.18
C LEU A 73 -8.99 -2.30 1.19
N PRO A 74 -9.98 -2.76 1.96
CA PRO A 74 -9.69 -3.44 3.21
C PRO A 74 -9.18 -4.86 2.95
N SER A 75 -8.28 -5.32 3.82
CA SER A 75 -7.88 -6.71 3.88
C SER A 75 -8.55 -7.39 5.08
N ASN A 76 -8.86 -8.65 4.94
CA ASN A 76 -9.33 -9.48 6.04
C ASN A 76 -8.17 -10.21 6.74
N SER A 77 -6.95 -10.02 6.25
CA SER A 77 -5.76 -10.65 6.81
C SER A 77 -4.93 -9.65 7.63
N PRO A 78 -4.37 -10.08 8.77
CA PRO A 78 -3.41 -9.27 9.51
C PRO A 78 -2.02 -9.27 8.87
N SER A 79 -1.78 -10.15 7.89
CA SER A 79 -0.48 -10.33 7.25
C SER A 79 -0.49 -9.74 5.84
N PRO A 80 0.39 -8.77 5.54
CA PRO A 80 0.56 -8.25 4.18
C PRO A 80 0.97 -9.33 3.17
N VAL A 81 1.77 -10.30 3.60
CA VAL A 81 2.18 -11.41 2.72
C VAL A 81 0.99 -12.25 2.32
N ARG A 82 0.14 -12.62 3.28
CA ARG A 82 -1.07 -13.40 3.01
C ARG A 82 -2.00 -12.65 2.07
N ASP A 83 -2.10 -11.33 2.22
CA ASP A 83 -2.88 -10.49 1.34
C ASP A 83 -2.48 -10.62 -0.13
N VAL A 84 -1.17 -10.68 -0.38
CA VAL A 84 -0.68 -10.82 -1.76
C VAL A 84 -1.10 -12.15 -2.35
N TYR A 85 -0.93 -13.24 -1.61
CA TYR A 85 -1.37 -14.57 -2.06
C TYR A 85 -2.87 -14.62 -2.32
N ASP A 86 -3.67 -14.07 -1.40
CA ASP A 86 -5.13 -14.03 -1.57
C ASP A 86 -5.54 -13.18 -2.78
N PHE A 87 -4.87 -12.07 -3.00
CA PHE A 87 -5.14 -11.20 -4.15
C PHE A 87 -4.90 -11.94 -5.46
N ILE A 88 -3.78 -12.64 -5.58
CA ILE A 88 -3.43 -13.42 -6.76
C ILE A 88 -4.40 -14.58 -6.98
N GLU A 89 -4.74 -15.32 -5.92
CA GLU A 89 -5.62 -16.49 -6.03
C GLU A 89 -7.08 -16.15 -6.25
N LEU A 90 -7.58 -15.08 -5.62
CA LEU A 90 -9.00 -14.86 -5.46
C LEU A 90 -9.53 -13.56 -6.05
N GLU A 91 -8.72 -12.51 -6.11
CA GLU A 91 -9.21 -11.17 -6.44
C GLU A 91 -8.78 -10.66 -7.80
N ALA A 92 -7.50 -10.86 -8.17
CA ALA A 92 -6.99 -10.33 -9.43
C ALA A 92 -7.71 -10.98 -10.63
N PRO A 93 -8.03 -10.19 -11.68
CA PRO A 93 -8.64 -10.75 -12.88
C PRO A 93 -7.73 -11.77 -13.56
N GLU A 94 -8.32 -12.82 -14.11
CA GLU A 94 -7.55 -13.78 -14.93
C GLU A 94 -6.88 -13.05 -16.10
N GLY A 95 -5.65 -13.42 -16.39
CA GLY A 95 -4.88 -12.84 -17.50
C GLY A 95 -4.35 -11.44 -17.21
N SER A 96 -4.50 -10.92 -15.99
CA SER A 96 -3.97 -9.61 -15.63
C SER A 96 -2.46 -9.62 -15.40
N MET A 97 -1.89 -8.42 -15.30
CA MET A 97 -0.50 -8.19 -14.86
C MET A 97 -0.54 -7.59 -13.46
N VAL A 98 0.16 -8.19 -12.53
CA VAL A 98 0.24 -7.67 -11.15
C VAL A 98 1.68 -7.32 -10.80
N TYR A 99 1.91 -6.07 -10.41
CA TYR A 99 3.17 -5.58 -9.88
C TYR A 99 3.06 -5.52 -8.36
N LEU A 100 3.90 -6.24 -7.64
CA LEU A 100 3.98 -6.12 -6.19
C LEU A 100 5.00 -5.04 -5.82
N ALA A 101 4.56 -4.02 -5.11
CA ALA A 101 5.44 -2.96 -4.62
C ALA A 101 6.23 -3.43 -3.40
N LEU A 102 7.54 -3.26 -3.44
CA LEU A 102 8.44 -3.58 -2.33
C LEU A 102 9.36 -2.38 -2.09
N GLY A 103 9.65 -2.10 -0.82
CA GLY A 103 10.74 -1.17 -0.48
C GLY A 103 12.09 -1.81 -0.75
N GLU A 104 13.15 -1.01 -0.83
CA GLU A 104 14.50 -1.51 -1.12
C GLU A 104 14.98 -2.59 -0.14
N LYS A 105 14.67 -2.43 1.14
CA LYS A 105 15.05 -3.41 2.18
C LYS A 105 14.30 -4.73 2.07
N ASP A 106 13.19 -4.77 1.35
CA ASP A 106 12.36 -5.98 1.16
C ASP A 106 12.55 -6.61 -0.22
N ALA A 107 13.48 -6.11 -1.03
CA ALA A 107 13.70 -6.55 -2.40
C ALA A 107 13.94 -8.05 -2.55
N ASP A 108 14.62 -8.66 -1.57
CA ASP A 108 14.95 -10.08 -1.56
C ASP A 108 14.02 -10.92 -0.66
N ASP A 109 12.83 -10.43 -0.38
CA ASP A 109 11.89 -11.12 0.51
C ASP A 109 11.44 -12.44 -0.11
N LYS A 110 11.89 -13.53 0.49
CA LYS A 110 11.63 -14.89 0.00
C LYS A 110 10.20 -15.36 0.25
N ARG A 111 9.45 -14.65 1.09
CA ARG A 111 8.06 -15.01 1.39
C ARG A 111 7.18 -14.95 0.15
N TYR A 112 7.56 -14.17 -0.86
CA TYR A 112 6.81 -14.04 -2.12
C TYR A 112 7.27 -15.01 -3.21
N ALA A 113 8.25 -15.88 -2.93
CA ALA A 113 8.85 -16.75 -3.93
C ALA A 113 7.86 -17.75 -4.58
N SER A 114 6.80 -18.13 -3.88
CA SER A 114 5.81 -19.09 -4.37
C SER A 114 4.63 -18.44 -5.09
N ILE A 115 4.56 -17.12 -5.19
CA ILE A 115 3.46 -16.43 -5.87
C ILE A 115 3.28 -16.94 -7.32
N PRO A 116 4.33 -17.15 -8.12
CA PRO A 116 4.16 -17.62 -9.51
C PRO A 116 3.37 -18.92 -9.63
N LYS A 117 3.45 -19.81 -8.64
CA LYS A 117 2.69 -21.07 -8.64
C LYS A 117 1.18 -20.86 -8.62
N PHE A 118 0.74 -19.77 -7.99
CA PHE A 118 -0.68 -19.41 -7.86
C PHE A 118 -1.13 -18.52 -9.02
N ALA A 119 -0.22 -17.73 -9.57
CA ALA A 119 -0.50 -16.83 -10.70
C ALA A 119 -0.64 -17.58 -12.02
N GLU A 120 0.23 -18.56 -12.27
CA GLU A 120 0.29 -19.29 -13.54
C GLU A 120 -1.04 -19.95 -13.95
N PRO A 121 -1.74 -20.70 -13.05
CA PRO A 121 -3.02 -21.31 -13.43
C PRO A 121 -4.10 -20.32 -13.82
N ARG A 122 -3.97 -19.06 -13.41
CA ARG A 122 -4.92 -17.98 -13.73
C ARG A 122 -4.45 -17.10 -14.88
N GLY A 123 -3.33 -17.44 -15.51
CA GLY A 123 -2.74 -16.63 -16.58
C GLY A 123 -2.26 -15.27 -16.13
N ILE A 124 -2.04 -15.08 -14.84
CA ILE A 124 -1.58 -13.82 -14.27
C ILE A 124 -0.06 -13.72 -14.38
N GLN A 125 0.41 -12.61 -14.94
CA GLN A 125 1.84 -12.28 -14.94
C GLN A 125 2.14 -11.54 -13.62
N PHE A 126 3.20 -11.94 -12.95
CA PHE A 126 3.56 -11.34 -11.65
C PHE A 126 4.99 -10.82 -11.68
N LYS A 127 5.18 -9.58 -11.26
CA LYS A 127 6.50 -8.96 -11.12
C LYS A 127 6.57 -8.16 -9.83
N THR A 128 7.76 -8.08 -9.24
CA THR A 128 8.01 -7.16 -8.14
C THR A 128 8.55 -5.84 -8.68
N VAL A 129 8.20 -4.74 -8.03
CA VAL A 129 8.69 -3.40 -8.35
C VAL A 129 9.29 -2.81 -7.09
N ILE A 130 10.56 -2.43 -7.17
CA ILE A 130 11.25 -1.81 -6.05
C ILE A 130 10.95 -0.32 -6.06
N VAL A 131 10.29 0.15 -5.00
CA VAL A 131 9.98 1.57 -4.85
C VAL A 131 11.11 2.23 -4.07
N PRO A 132 11.75 3.27 -4.63
CA PRO A 132 12.81 3.97 -3.90
C PRO A 132 12.26 4.69 -2.67
N PRO A 133 13.11 4.99 -1.68
CA PRO A 133 12.68 5.72 -0.49
C PRO A 133 11.97 7.02 -0.86
N GLN A 134 10.84 7.30 -0.22
CA GLN A 134 10.03 8.48 -0.47
C GLN A 134 10.19 9.50 0.66
N SER A 135 10.05 10.77 0.31
CA SER A 135 10.07 11.86 1.30
C SER A 135 8.87 11.75 2.24
N GLY A 136 9.03 12.26 3.45
CA GLY A 136 7.99 12.18 4.49
C GLY A 136 7.87 10.81 5.13
N GLY A 137 8.80 9.90 4.86
CA GLY A 137 8.85 8.59 5.46
C GLY A 137 9.23 8.64 6.92
N VAL A 138 8.47 7.90 7.72
CA VAL A 138 8.68 7.74 9.16
C VAL A 138 8.11 6.37 9.51
N SER A 139 8.51 5.78 10.63
CA SER A 139 7.92 4.49 11.01
C SER A 139 6.51 4.66 11.60
N GLY A 140 5.69 3.64 11.46
CA GLY A 140 4.39 3.59 12.13
C GLY A 140 4.55 3.72 13.65
N THR A 141 5.59 3.12 14.21
CA THR A 141 5.92 3.23 15.64
C THR A 141 6.13 4.68 16.05
N GLN A 142 6.88 5.45 15.25
CA GLN A 142 7.10 6.87 15.53
C GLN A 142 5.80 7.68 15.43
N MET A 143 4.98 7.42 14.41
CA MET A 143 3.69 8.10 14.27
C MET A 143 2.77 7.82 15.46
N ARG A 144 2.69 6.57 15.90
CA ARG A 144 1.92 6.21 17.10
C ARG A 144 2.50 6.84 18.35
N GLY A 145 3.83 6.97 18.42
CA GLY A 145 4.50 7.67 19.51
C GLY A 145 4.10 9.13 19.60
N PHE A 146 4.01 9.83 18.48
CA PHE A 146 3.54 11.23 18.46
C PHE A 146 2.13 11.36 19.01
N ILE A 147 1.24 10.43 18.68
CA ILE A 147 -0.13 10.40 19.19
C ILE A 147 -0.13 10.22 20.70
N LYS A 148 0.62 9.25 21.23
CA LYS A 148 0.72 8.96 22.67
C LYS A 148 1.24 10.15 23.47
N GLU A 149 2.24 10.83 22.94
CA GLU A 149 2.90 11.95 23.61
C GLU A 149 2.19 13.29 23.38
N GLY A 150 1.09 13.30 22.63
CA GLY A 150 0.35 14.52 22.30
C GLY A 150 1.13 15.48 21.40
N GLU A 151 2.10 14.98 20.64
CA GLU A 151 2.93 15.77 19.74
C GLU A 151 2.25 15.98 18.40
N LYS A 152 1.19 16.78 18.41
CA LYS A 152 0.36 17.03 17.22
C LYS A 152 1.16 17.61 16.06
N ASP A 153 2.04 18.58 16.31
CA ASP A 153 2.81 19.22 15.25
C ASP A 153 3.75 18.24 14.55
N GLN A 154 4.37 17.34 15.31
CA GLN A 154 5.21 16.28 14.74
C GLN A 154 4.40 15.32 13.90
N PHE A 155 3.22 14.92 14.39
CA PHE A 155 2.32 14.05 13.63
C PHE A 155 1.90 14.68 12.30
N LEU A 156 1.47 15.94 12.32
CA LEU A 156 1.01 16.65 11.13
C LEU A 156 2.11 16.82 10.08
N LYS A 157 3.37 16.93 10.53
CA LYS A 157 4.53 17.08 9.64
C LYS A 157 4.68 15.90 8.67
N TYR A 158 4.25 14.70 9.06
CA TYR A 158 4.40 13.49 8.25
C TYR A 158 3.13 13.09 7.52
N LEU A 159 2.14 13.97 7.45
CA LEU A 159 0.99 13.79 6.59
C LEU A 159 1.32 14.26 5.16
N PRO A 160 0.56 13.80 4.14
CA PRO A 160 0.79 14.24 2.77
C PRO A 160 0.78 15.76 2.62
N GLU A 161 1.66 16.27 1.77
CA GLU A 161 1.91 17.71 1.60
C GLU A 161 0.69 18.53 1.22
N HIS A 162 -0.21 17.94 0.44
CA HIS A 162 -1.38 18.65 -0.08
C HIS A 162 -2.47 18.93 0.96
N LEU A 163 -2.32 18.37 2.16
CA LEU A 163 -3.27 18.60 3.24
C LEU A 163 -3.04 19.93 3.97
#